data_d70361a20da9ccfb0780fa0c476349ce
#
_entry.id   d70361a20da9ccfb0780fa0c476349ce
#
_cell.length_a   1.000
_cell.length_b   1.000
_cell.length_c   1.000
_cell.angle_alpha   90.00
_cell.angle_beta   90.00
_cell.angle_gamma   90.00
#
_symmetry.space_group_name_H-M   'P 1'
#
loop_
_entity.id
_entity.type
_entity.pdbx_description
1 polymer ?
#
loop_
_entity_poly.entity_id
_entity_poly.type
_entity_poly.pdbx_seq_one_letter_code
_entity_poly.pdbx_strand_id
1 'polypeptide(L)'
;FGEEVDVSSYLLSHRGPDDYRSTTLGKCRMDFYRLAINDLTDAGMQPFSNGKEMLICNGEIYNHREFRKGDEMSTSDCEVLLPLIKDYGMMKTLELINGDFAFVYTNGKRVMAARDPVGVRPLFYTRYGPNSIAFASEVKALLFLNSEIQIFPPGHMYDSYVNDFVCYHPGYWYVNKYVNSGLHKQLRESFENAVLERIDNTDRDIGFLLSGGLDSSLI
;
A
#
# COMPACT_ATOMS: atom_id res chain seq x y z
N PHE A 1 3.91 8.08 -14.17
CA PHE A 1 4.40 9.45 -14.05
C PHE A 1 5.42 9.72 -15.16
N GLY A 2 5.30 10.84 -15.87
CA GLY A 2 6.19 11.22 -16.97
C GLY A 2 5.45 11.39 -18.30
N GLU A 3 5.92 10.72 -19.35
CA GLU A 3 5.27 10.74 -20.67
C GLU A 3 3.95 9.96 -20.62
N GLU A 4 2.95 10.45 -21.37
CA GLU A 4 1.65 9.78 -21.47
C GLU A 4 1.82 8.48 -22.29
N VAL A 5 1.40 7.37 -21.69
CA VAL A 5 1.44 6.05 -22.30
C VAL A 5 0.11 5.37 -22.07
N ASP A 6 -0.40 4.68 -23.07
CA ASP A 6 -1.58 3.84 -22.91
C ASP A 6 -1.20 2.62 -22.05
N VAL A 7 -1.85 2.49 -20.90
CA VAL A 7 -1.53 1.44 -19.92
C VAL A 7 -2.58 0.32 -20.02
N SER A 8 -2.11 -0.91 -20.09
CA SER A 8 -2.96 -2.11 -20.07
C SER A 8 -3.49 -2.40 -18.65
N SER A 9 -3.99 -1.36 -17.97
CA SER A 9 -4.46 -1.47 -16.59
C SER A 9 -5.63 -2.44 -16.44
N TYR A 10 -6.44 -2.64 -17.48
CA TYR A 10 -7.55 -3.60 -17.51
C TYR A 10 -7.11 -5.04 -17.16
N LEU A 11 -5.83 -5.38 -17.34
CA LEU A 11 -5.27 -6.67 -16.93
C LEU A 11 -5.28 -6.89 -15.40
N LEU A 12 -5.53 -5.83 -14.63
CA LEU A 12 -5.63 -5.88 -13.16
C LEU A 12 -7.07 -5.99 -12.65
N SER A 13 -8.08 -6.00 -13.52
CA SER A 13 -9.50 -6.00 -13.13
C SER A 13 -9.89 -7.16 -12.20
N HIS A 14 -9.24 -8.32 -12.34
CA HIS A 14 -9.47 -9.50 -11.49
C HIS A 14 -9.07 -9.27 -10.01
N ARG A 15 -8.20 -8.27 -9.73
CA ARG A 15 -7.76 -7.93 -8.37
C ARG A 15 -8.78 -7.07 -7.62
N GLY A 16 -9.61 -6.36 -8.34
CA GLY A 16 -10.63 -5.49 -7.77
C GLY A 16 -11.84 -5.43 -8.70
N PRO A 17 -12.74 -6.41 -8.60
CA PRO A 17 -13.87 -6.55 -9.51
C PRO A 17 -15.05 -5.63 -9.19
N ASP A 18 -15.02 -4.94 -8.02
CA ASP A 18 -16.17 -4.20 -7.52
C ASP A 18 -16.34 -2.85 -8.23
N ASP A 19 -15.25 -2.14 -8.54
CA ASP A 19 -15.30 -0.84 -9.22
C ASP A 19 -13.95 -0.49 -9.87
N TYR A 20 -13.97 0.50 -10.79
CA TYR A 20 -12.78 1.02 -11.47
C TYR A 20 -12.82 2.53 -11.58
N ARG A 21 -11.69 3.17 -11.29
CA ARG A 21 -11.50 4.61 -11.52
C ARG A 21 -10.12 4.90 -12.08
N SER A 22 -10.10 5.80 -13.08
CA SER A 22 -8.88 6.40 -13.62
C SER A 22 -8.90 7.89 -13.40
N THR A 23 -7.81 8.43 -12.87
CA THR A 23 -7.69 9.88 -12.60
C THR A 23 -6.27 10.35 -12.91
N THR A 24 -6.16 11.57 -13.41
CA THR A 24 -4.87 12.19 -13.73
C THR A 24 -4.69 13.49 -12.92
N LEU A 25 -3.51 13.65 -12.34
CA LEU A 25 -3.06 14.88 -11.69
C LEU A 25 -1.67 15.26 -12.19
N GLY A 26 -1.57 16.37 -12.92
CA GLY A 26 -0.33 16.78 -13.58
C GLY A 26 0.13 15.70 -14.57
N LYS A 27 1.35 15.17 -14.38
CA LYS A 27 1.92 14.10 -15.21
C LYS A 27 1.70 12.68 -14.64
N CYS A 28 0.89 12.54 -13.60
CA CYS A 28 0.64 11.27 -12.95
C CYS A 28 -0.78 10.80 -13.25
N ARG A 29 -0.91 9.68 -13.95
CA ARG A 29 -2.17 8.93 -14.08
C ARG A 29 -2.17 7.80 -13.06
N MET A 30 -3.29 7.59 -12.40
CA MET A 30 -3.54 6.49 -11.47
C MET A 30 -4.80 5.75 -11.88
N ASP A 31 -4.68 4.44 -12.02
CA ASP A 31 -5.75 3.50 -12.31
C ASP A 31 -5.96 2.59 -11.12
N PHE A 32 -7.17 2.53 -10.59
CA PHE A 32 -7.49 1.75 -9.41
C PHE A 32 -8.66 0.80 -9.68
N TYR A 33 -8.43 -0.48 -9.47
CA TYR A 33 -9.44 -1.53 -9.47
C TYR A 33 -9.72 -1.91 -8.02
N ARG A 34 -10.95 -1.71 -7.59
CA ARG A 34 -11.36 -1.84 -6.20
C ARG A 34 -11.85 -3.25 -5.87
N LEU A 35 -11.30 -3.80 -4.79
CA LEU A 35 -11.91 -4.82 -3.96
C LEU A 35 -12.30 -4.12 -2.66
N ALA A 36 -13.60 -3.89 -2.43
CA ALA A 36 -14.09 -3.13 -1.29
C ALA A 36 -14.06 -4.01 -0.04
N ILE A 37 -13.11 -3.75 0.86
CA ILE A 37 -12.95 -4.41 2.16
C ILE A 37 -13.41 -3.47 3.27
N ASN A 38 -12.94 -2.23 3.25
CA ASN A 38 -13.31 -1.13 4.13
C ASN A 38 -14.08 -0.07 3.35
N ASP A 39 -15.05 0.57 3.99
CA ASP A 39 -15.95 1.54 3.38
C ASP A 39 -16.62 1.02 2.10
N LEU A 40 -17.69 0.25 2.23
CA LEU A 40 -18.35 -0.37 1.07
C LEU A 40 -19.10 0.64 0.17
N THR A 41 -19.05 1.95 0.50
CA THR A 41 -19.66 3.03 -0.28
C THR A 41 -18.71 3.58 -1.35
N ASP A 42 -19.24 4.44 -2.23
CA ASP A 42 -18.43 5.13 -3.26
C ASP A 42 -17.39 6.09 -2.64
N ALA A 43 -17.58 6.52 -1.39
CA ALA A 43 -16.64 7.38 -0.70
C ALA A 43 -15.27 6.71 -0.46
N GLY A 44 -15.25 5.37 -0.26
CA GLY A 44 -14.01 4.60 -0.14
C GLY A 44 -13.31 4.32 -1.47
N MET A 45 -13.79 4.86 -2.61
CA MET A 45 -13.18 4.64 -3.91
C MET A 45 -11.93 5.49 -4.11
N GLN A 46 -10.87 4.84 -4.56
CA GLN A 46 -9.59 5.47 -4.88
C GLN A 46 -9.49 5.83 -6.38
N PRO A 47 -8.60 6.78 -6.78
CA PRO A 47 -7.64 7.52 -5.95
C PRO A 47 -8.30 8.49 -4.98
N PHE A 48 -7.80 8.55 -3.73
CA PHE A 48 -8.12 9.64 -2.82
C PHE A 48 -7.48 10.93 -3.33
N SER A 49 -8.23 12.04 -3.32
CA SER A 49 -7.72 13.32 -3.82
C SER A 49 -8.36 14.50 -3.12
N ASN A 50 -7.55 15.53 -2.85
CA ASN A 50 -7.99 16.84 -2.40
C ASN A 50 -7.88 17.92 -3.49
N GLY A 51 -7.72 17.50 -4.77
CA GLY A 51 -7.54 18.38 -5.93
C GLY A 51 -6.12 18.92 -6.14
N LYS A 52 -5.23 18.78 -5.17
CA LYS A 52 -3.80 19.17 -5.24
C LYS A 52 -2.87 17.98 -5.08
N GLU A 53 -3.36 16.93 -4.45
CA GLU A 53 -2.64 15.70 -4.12
C GLU A 53 -3.55 14.52 -4.42
N MET A 54 -2.94 13.40 -4.75
CA MET A 54 -3.64 12.17 -5.12
C MET A 54 -2.86 10.95 -4.64
N LEU A 55 -3.57 9.92 -4.18
CA LEU A 55 -2.99 8.71 -3.63
C LEU A 55 -3.83 7.48 -4.00
N ILE A 56 -3.14 6.38 -4.36
CA ILE A 56 -3.71 5.02 -4.40
C ILE A 56 -2.92 4.11 -3.47
N CYS A 57 -3.62 3.21 -2.79
CA CYS A 57 -3.05 2.21 -1.89
C CYS A 57 -3.65 0.83 -2.17
N ASN A 58 -2.80 -0.15 -2.42
CA ASN A 58 -3.14 -1.56 -2.34
C ASN A 58 -2.67 -2.06 -0.97
N GLY A 59 -3.59 -2.18 -0.01
CA GLY A 59 -3.20 -2.56 1.34
C GLY A 59 -4.24 -2.20 2.38
N GLU A 60 -3.82 -2.32 3.62
CA GLU A 60 -4.60 -2.00 4.81
C GLU A 60 -3.71 -1.30 5.83
N ILE A 61 -4.23 -0.22 6.44
CA ILE A 61 -3.57 0.53 7.51
C ILE A 61 -4.30 0.23 8.82
N TYR A 62 -3.77 -0.68 9.62
CA TYR A 62 -4.44 -1.23 10.80
C TYR A 62 -4.67 -0.19 11.89
N ASN A 63 -3.72 0.71 12.11
CA ASN A 63 -3.83 1.77 13.11
C ASN A 63 -4.44 3.08 12.58
N HIS A 64 -5.18 3.05 11.47
CA HIS A 64 -5.77 4.23 10.84
C HIS A 64 -6.65 5.06 11.79
N ARG A 65 -7.32 4.39 12.74
CA ARG A 65 -8.22 5.05 13.69
C ARG A 65 -7.52 6.06 14.60
N GLU A 66 -6.22 5.87 14.86
CA GLU A 66 -5.39 6.79 15.64
C GLU A 66 -5.17 8.14 14.95
N PHE A 67 -5.30 8.17 13.63
CA PHE A 67 -5.00 9.34 12.79
C PHE A 67 -6.23 10.06 12.27
N ARG A 68 -7.44 9.52 12.51
CA ARG A 68 -8.68 10.15 12.07
C ARG A 68 -8.98 11.39 12.87
N LYS A 69 -9.34 12.49 12.16
CA LYS A 69 -9.67 13.79 12.73
C LYS A 69 -11.17 14.05 12.75
N GLY A 70 -11.98 13.20 12.10
CA GLY A 70 -13.44 13.30 12.00
C GLY A 70 -13.94 14.18 10.86
N ASP A 71 -13.06 14.63 9.99
CA ASP A 71 -13.35 15.41 8.77
C ASP A 71 -13.07 14.62 7.47
N GLU A 72 -12.80 13.33 7.57
CA GLU A 72 -12.58 12.43 6.46
C GLU A 72 -13.87 12.24 5.65
N MET A 73 -13.71 12.05 4.34
CA MET A 73 -14.82 11.85 3.41
C MET A 73 -15.32 10.39 3.42
N SER A 74 -14.49 9.46 3.85
CA SER A 74 -14.78 8.02 3.86
C SER A 74 -14.39 7.37 5.19
N THR A 75 -14.79 6.12 5.38
CA THR A 75 -14.31 5.27 6.48
C THR A 75 -13.14 4.38 6.08
N SER A 76 -12.66 4.49 4.83
CA SER A 76 -11.51 3.71 4.34
C SER A 76 -10.26 4.00 5.16
N ASP A 77 -9.59 2.93 5.57
CA ASP A 77 -8.35 2.97 6.35
C ASP A 77 -7.20 3.68 5.61
N CYS A 78 -7.12 3.50 4.30
CA CYS A 78 -6.06 4.09 3.47
C CYS A 78 -6.22 5.61 3.25
N GLU A 79 -7.38 6.20 3.51
CA GLU A 79 -7.60 7.65 3.33
C GLU A 79 -6.68 8.48 4.24
N VAL A 80 -6.35 7.97 5.44
CA VAL A 80 -5.48 8.68 6.40
C VAL A 80 -4.07 8.94 5.88
N LEU A 81 -3.62 8.20 4.87
CA LEU A 81 -2.29 8.40 4.27
C LEU A 81 -2.14 9.79 3.65
N LEU A 82 -3.18 10.31 3.00
CA LEU A 82 -3.10 11.60 2.33
C LEU A 82 -2.85 12.77 3.29
N PRO A 83 -3.65 12.96 4.37
CA PRO A 83 -3.37 13.98 5.38
C PRO A 83 -2.06 13.73 6.15
N LEU A 84 -1.70 12.47 6.44
CA LEU A 84 -0.44 12.17 7.13
C LEU A 84 0.78 12.60 6.30
N ILE A 85 0.81 12.28 5.00
CA ILE A 85 1.91 12.69 4.12
C ILE A 85 2.00 14.21 4.03
N LYS A 86 0.85 14.89 3.96
CA LYS A 86 0.80 16.36 3.92
C LYS A 86 1.31 16.99 5.21
N ASP A 87 0.93 16.47 6.37
CA ASP A 87 1.22 17.08 7.67
C ASP A 87 2.63 16.74 8.19
N TYR A 88 3.10 15.51 7.95
CA TYR A 88 4.35 15.00 8.52
C TYR A 88 5.42 14.65 7.46
N GLY A 89 5.05 14.60 6.18
CA GLY A 89 5.91 14.11 5.11
C GLY A 89 6.01 12.58 5.05
N MET A 90 6.49 12.08 3.90
CA MET A 90 6.50 10.64 3.59
C MET A 90 7.24 9.80 4.64
N MET A 91 8.47 10.17 4.99
CA MET A 91 9.29 9.37 5.92
C MET A 91 8.62 9.22 7.27
N LYS A 92 8.10 10.32 7.83
CA LYS A 92 7.44 10.26 9.14
C LYS A 92 6.12 9.50 9.10
N THR A 93 5.37 9.61 8.00
CA THR A 93 4.17 8.79 7.78
C THR A 93 4.51 7.30 7.81
N LEU A 94 5.58 6.86 7.11
CA LEU A 94 6.01 5.47 7.07
C LEU A 94 6.49 4.92 8.43
N GLU A 95 6.98 5.79 9.33
CA GLU A 95 7.31 5.42 10.72
C GLU A 95 6.08 5.28 11.62
N LEU A 96 5.00 5.98 11.32
CA LEU A 96 3.80 6.05 12.15
C LEU A 96 2.78 4.95 11.83
N ILE A 97 2.66 4.57 10.56
CA ILE A 97 1.64 3.63 10.11
C ILE A 97 2.02 2.18 10.43
N ASN A 98 1.01 1.40 10.85
CA ASN A 98 1.09 -0.06 10.96
C ASN A 98 0.15 -0.67 9.92
N GLY A 99 0.69 -1.52 9.03
CA GLY A 99 -0.12 -2.09 7.95
C GLY A 99 0.68 -2.90 6.94
N ASP A 100 -0.06 -3.54 6.04
CA ASP A 100 0.44 -4.20 4.85
C ASP A 100 0.09 -3.31 3.65
N PHE A 101 1.06 -2.71 2.98
CA PHE A 101 0.77 -1.69 1.96
C PHE A 101 1.76 -1.62 0.82
N ALA A 102 1.23 -1.22 -0.32
CA ALA A 102 1.96 -0.66 -1.44
C ALA A 102 1.17 0.54 -1.96
N PHE A 103 1.71 1.74 -1.87
CA PHE A 103 0.98 2.93 -2.28
C PHE A 103 1.81 3.88 -3.13
N VAL A 104 1.12 4.69 -3.92
CA VAL A 104 1.69 5.75 -4.74
C VAL A 104 0.97 7.05 -4.43
N TYR A 105 1.74 8.10 -4.18
CA TYR A 105 1.30 9.46 -3.92
C TYR A 105 1.87 10.43 -4.95
N THR A 106 1.09 11.44 -5.30
CA THR A 106 1.56 12.57 -6.11
C THR A 106 0.93 13.89 -5.70
N ASN A 107 1.69 14.97 -5.88
CA ASN A 107 1.18 16.34 -5.85
C ASN A 107 1.14 16.98 -7.26
N GLY A 108 1.09 16.17 -8.31
CA GLY A 108 1.10 16.58 -9.71
C GLY A 108 2.47 16.94 -10.29
N LYS A 109 3.47 17.23 -9.43
CA LYS A 109 4.86 17.57 -9.82
C LYS A 109 5.87 16.53 -9.36
N ARG A 110 5.60 15.86 -8.27
CA ARG A 110 6.41 14.82 -7.63
C ARG A 110 5.59 13.56 -7.48
N VAL A 111 6.20 12.42 -7.74
CA VAL A 111 5.63 11.12 -7.39
C VAL A 111 6.50 10.48 -6.32
N MET A 112 5.85 9.89 -5.34
CA MET A 112 6.46 9.06 -4.31
C MET A 112 5.69 7.75 -4.23
N ALA A 113 6.41 6.66 -3.99
CA ALA A 113 5.82 5.34 -3.77
C ALA A 113 6.47 4.68 -2.55
N ALA A 114 5.74 3.83 -1.86
CA ALA A 114 6.30 3.07 -0.74
C ALA A 114 5.71 1.67 -0.68
N ARG A 115 6.48 0.74 -0.13
CA ARG A 115 6.07 -0.64 0.09
C ARG A 115 6.37 -1.06 1.52
N ASP A 116 5.49 -1.84 2.13
CA ASP A 116 5.60 -2.29 3.51
C ASP A 116 6.94 -2.99 3.81
N PRO A 117 7.38 -3.03 5.09
CA PRO A 117 8.69 -3.55 5.49
C PRO A 117 8.95 -5.01 5.11
N VAL A 118 7.89 -5.83 5.01
CA VAL A 118 7.98 -7.26 4.69
C VAL A 118 7.77 -7.51 3.20
N GLY A 119 7.07 -6.58 2.50
CA GLY A 119 6.67 -6.73 1.11
C GLY A 119 5.48 -7.65 0.93
N VAL A 120 4.54 -7.63 1.88
CA VAL A 120 3.28 -8.41 1.82
C VAL A 120 2.49 -8.01 0.59
N ARG A 121 2.32 -6.71 0.35
CA ARG A 121 1.64 -6.24 -0.85
C ARG A 121 2.62 -6.19 -2.04
N PRO A 122 2.23 -6.76 -3.20
CA PRO A 122 3.09 -6.73 -4.38
C PRO A 122 3.17 -5.32 -4.96
N LEU A 123 4.38 -4.92 -5.36
CA LEU A 123 4.62 -3.72 -6.13
C LEU A 123 5.81 -3.96 -7.06
N PHE A 124 5.63 -3.63 -8.33
CA PHE A 124 6.63 -3.67 -9.39
C PHE A 124 6.79 -2.29 -9.99
N TYR A 125 7.94 -2.01 -10.57
CA TYR A 125 8.19 -0.76 -11.26
C TYR A 125 9.03 -0.96 -12.51
N THR A 126 8.94 0.00 -13.42
CA THR A 126 9.82 0.12 -14.58
C THR A 126 10.08 1.59 -14.90
N ARG A 127 11.30 1.88 -15.37
CA ARG A 127 11.67 3.17 -15.94
C ARG A 127 11.60 3.05 -17.46
N TYR A 128 10.73 3.82 -18.10
CA TYR A 128 10.49 3.75 -19.54
C TYR A 128 10.90 5.01 -20.29
N GLY A 129 11.65 5.90 -19.62
CA GLY A 129 12.22 7.13 -20.16
C GLY A 129 13.10 7.81 -19.12
N PRO A 130 13.82 8.88 -19.47
CA PRO A 130 14.77 9.55 -18.58
C PRO A 130 14.16 10.05 -17.28
N ASN A 131 12.88 10.47 -17.31
CA ASN A 131 12.13 10.99 -16.18
C ASN A 131 10.75 10.34 -16.05
N SER A 132 10.61 9.11 -16.55
CA SER A 132 9.34 8.41 -16.59
C SER A 132 9.44 7.09 -15.84
N ILE A 133 8.52 6.89 -14.89
CA ILE A 133 8.43 5.68 -14.08
C ILE A 133 6.98 5.23 -13.98
N ALA A 134 6.77 3.93 -14.04
CA ALA A 134 5.47 3.29 -13.84
C ALA A 134 5.55 2.28 -12.70
N PHE A 135 4.45 2.17 -11.95
CA PHE A 135 4.27 1.22 -10.86
C PHE A 135 3.02 0.39 -11.13
N ALA A 136 3.05 -0.89 -10.76
CA ALA A 136 1.88 -1.75 -10.81
C ALA A 136 1.94 -2.87 -9.76
N SER A 137 0.78 -3.37 -9.38
CA SER A 137 0.66 -4.52 -8.49
C SER A 137 1.06 -5.85 -9.15
N GLU A 138 1.09 -5.92 -10.50
CA GLU A 138 1.49 -7.11 -11.26
C GLU A 138 2.30 -6.74 -12.50
N VAL A 139 3.29 -7.58 -12.82
CA VAL A 139 4.22 -7.42 -13.95
C VAL A 139 3.50 -7.22 -15.28
N LYS A 140 2.43 -8.00 -15.54
CA LYS A 140 1.71 -7.97 -16.82
C LYS A 140 1.17 -6.59 -17.20
N ALA A 141 0.85 -5.73 -16.23
CA ALA A 141 0.40 -4.38 -16.49
C ALA A 141 1.50 -3.42 -16.94
N LEU A 142 2.76 -3.82 -16.86
CA LEU A 142 3.94 -3.03 -17.26
C LEU A 142 4.62 -3.56 -18.54
N LEU A 143 4.26 -4.76 -19.02
CA LEU A 143 4.96 -5.42 -20.14
C LEU A 143 4.95 -4.59 -21.43
N PHE A 144 3.87 -3.86 -21.70
CA PHE A 144 3.73 -3.03 -22.90
C PHE A 144 4.70 -1.83 -22.94
N LEU A 145 5.30 -1.44 -21.81
CA LEU A 145 6.32 -0.37 -21.78
C LEU A 145 7.66 -0.78 -22.35
N ASN A 146 7.84 -2.06 -22.64
CA ASN A 146 9.02 -2.62 -23.32
C ASN A 146 10.35 -2.26 -22.64
N SER A 147 10.33 -2.17 -21.32
CA SER A 147 11.46 -1.80 -20.46
C SER A 147 11.65 -2.83 -19.35
N GLU A 148 12.83 -2.86 -18.75
CA GLU A 148 13.13 -3.77 -17.65
C GLU A 148 12.18 -3.53 -16.47
N ILE A 149 11.52 -4.59 -16.01
CA ILE A 149 10.60 -4.53 -14.86
C ILE A 149 11.31 -5.10 -13.65
N GLN A 150 11.25 -4.37 -12.56
CA GLN A 150 11.89 -4.72 -11.30
C GLN A 150 10.88 -4.81 -10.16
N ILE A 151 11.20 -5.60 -9.14
CA ILE A 151 10.44 -5.68 -7.91
C ILE A 151 10.77 -4.43 -7.07
N PHE A 152 9.74 -3.73 -6.61
CA PHE A 152 9.92 -2.64 -5.66
C PHE A 152 10.42 -3.21 -4.31
N PRO A 153 11.56 -2.75 -3.80
CA PRO A 153 12.16 -3.34 -2.60
C PRO A 153 11.27 -3.10 -1.36
N PRO A 154 11.05 -4.13 -0.51
CA PRO A 154 10.37 -3.98 0.76
C PRO A 154 11.09 -2.98 1.68
N GLY A 155 10.33 -2.28 2.53
CA GLY A 155 10.90 -1.29 3.47
C GLY A 155 11.54 -0.08 2.81
N HIS A 156 11.22 0.19 1.54
CA HIS A 156 11.74 1.33 0.80
C HIS A 156 10.63 2.26 0.34
N MET A 157 11.00 3.50 0.16
CA MET A 157 10.24 4.48 -0.61
C MET A 157 11.03 4.93 -1.84
N TYR A 158 10.32 5.27 -2.91
CA TYR A 158 10.85 5.96 -4.08
C TYR A 158 10.45 7.42 -4.05
N ASP A 159 11.31 8.29 -4.53
CA ASP A 159 11.06 9.72 -4.65
C ASP A 159 11.58 10.25 -5.99
N SER A 160 10.68 10.78 -6.82
CA SER A 160 11.03 11.28 -8.15
C SER A 160 11.92 12.53 -8.14
N TYR A 161 12.02 13.28 -7.03
CA TYR A 161 12.92 14.43 -6.96
C TYR A 161 14.39 14.02 -6.87
N VAL A 162 14.67 12.97 -6.11
CA VAL A 162 16.01 12.38 -6.06
C VAL A 162 16.19 11.26 -7.09
N ASN A 163 15.08 10.82 -7.70
CA ASN A 163 14.99 9.72 -8.66
C ASN A 163 15.63 8.42 -8.16
N ASP A 164 15.45 8.13 -6.87
CA ASP A 164 16.08 6.98 -6.22
C ASP A 164 15.20 6.41 -5.09
N PHE A 165 15.62 5.25 -4.59
CA PHE A 165 15.01 4.55 -3.49
C PHE A 165 15.70 4.91 -2.18
N VAL A 166 14.89 5.12 -1.15
CA VAL A 166 15.35 5.40 0.21
C VAL A 166 14.83 4.28 1.12
N CYS A 167 15.72 3.60 1.81
CA CYS A 167 15.35 2.63 2.83
C CYS A 167 14.81 3.36 4.06
N TYR A 168 13.55 3.11 4.42
CA TYR A 168 12.94 3.62 5.65
C TYR A 168 12.85 2.54 6.74
N HIS A 169 12.93 1.26 6.35
CA HIS A 169 12.93 0.13 7.27
C HIS A 169 13.85 -0.99 6.75
N PRO A 170 14.96 -1.29 7.47
CA PRO A 170 15.97 -2.24 6.97
C PRO A 170 15.54 -3.71 7.01
N GLY A 171 14.28 -3.99 7.34
CA GLY A 171 13.76 -5.34 7.51
C GLY A 171 13.94 -5.90 8.93
N TYR A 172 13.28 -7.00 9.21
CA TYR A 172 13.28 -7.66 10.53
C TYR A 172 14.36 -8.74 10.67
N TRP A 173 15.42 -8.70 9.86
CA TRP A 173 16.43 -9.74 9.75
C TRP A 173 17.43 -9.82 10.92
N TYR A 174 17.33 -8.93 11.90
CA TYR A 174 18.16 -9.01 13.11
C TYR A 174 17.57 -10.01 14.09
N VAL A 175 17.99 -11.27 13.98
CA VAL A 175 17.69 -12.27 14.99
C VAL A 175 18.52 -11.96 16.23
N ASN A 176 17.85 -11.49 17.26
CA ASN A 176 18.48 -11.35 18.57
C ASN A 176 18.73 -12.77 19.13
N LYS A 177 19.99 -13.17 19.32
CA LYS A 177 20.37 -14.52 19.77
C LYS A 177 19.98 -14.83 21.22
N TYR A 178 19.40 -13.87 21.93
CA TYR A 178 19.02 -14.05 23.33
C TYR A 178 17.54 -14.44 23.45
N VAL A 179 17.29 -15.73 23.69
CA VAL A 179 15.96 -16.22 24.10
C VAL A 179 15.84 -15.96 25.61
N ASN A 180 14.97 -15.01 26.00
CA ASN A 180 14.63 -14.80 27.40
C ASN A 180 13.37 -15.63 27.79
N SER A 181 13.17 -15.85 29.09
CA SER A 181 12.10 -16.71 29.63
C SER A 181 10.66 -16.23 29.34
N GLY A 182 10.48 -15.09 28.72
CA GLY A 182 9.15 -14.52 28.35
C GLY A 182 8.81 -14.61 26.85
N LEU A 183 9.71 -15.14 26.03
CA LEU A 183 9.58 -15.10 24.58
C LEU A 183 8.29 -15.78 24.06
N HIS A 184 7.92 -16.94 24.60
CA HIS A 184 6.70 -17.63 24.18
C HIS A 184 5.42 -16.82 24.43
N LYS A 185 5.36 -16.13 25.58
CA LYS A 185 4.22 -15.26 25.88
C LYS A 185 4.18 -14.07 24.95
N GLN A 186 5.31 -13.40 24.74
CA GLN A 186 5.39 -12.26 23.82
C GLN A 186 5.05 -12.63 22.38
N LEU A 187 5.53 -13.80 21.92
CA LEU A 187 5.20 -14.31 20.57
C LEU A 187 3.70 -14.57 20.43
N ARG A 188 3.10 -15.22 21.42
CA ARG A 188 1.65 -15.48 21.43
C ARG A 188 0.85 -14.18 21.39
N GLU A 189 1.16 -13.24 22.28
CA GLU A 189 0.48 -11.95 22.34
C GLU A 189 0.62 -11.16 21.05
N SER A 190 1.82 -11.15 20.44
CA SER A 190 2.06 -10.49 19.16
C SER A 190 1.27 -11.14 18.03
N PHE A 191 1.18 -12.47 18.02
CA PHE A 191 0.42 -13.20 17.02
C PHE A 191 -1.08 -12.97 17.16
N GLU A 192 -1.62 -13.10 18.40
CA GLU A 192 -3.03 -12.82 18.70
C GLU A 192 -3.41 -11.39 18.30
N ASN A 193 -2.60 -10.40 18.64
CA ASN A 193 -2.83 -9.00 18.25
C ASN A 193 -2.81 -8.82 16.73
N ALA A 194 -1.86 -9.43 16.02
CA ALA A 194 -1.80 -9.34 14.57
C ALA A 194 -3.04 -9.95 13.87
N VAL A 195 -3.61 -11.01 14.41
CA VAL A 195 -4.88 -11.57 13.92
C VAL A 195 -6.04 -10.64 14.22
N LEU A 196 -6.14 -10.12 15.45
CA LEU A 196 -7.22 -9.21 15.87
C LEU A 196 -7.22 -7.92 15.05
N GLU A 197 -6.05 -7.31 14.80
CA GLU A 197 -5.93 -6.10 13.96
C GLU A 197 -6.54 -6.30 12.57
N ARG A 198 -6.37 -7.47 11.98
CA ARG A 198 -6.94 -7.81 10.66
C ARG A 198 -8.44 -8.07 10.71
N ILE A 199 -8.91 -8.71 11.78
CA ILE A 199 -10.35 -8.96 12.01
C ILE A 199 -11.09 -7.64 12.21
N ASP A 200 -10.52 -6.73 12.99
CA ASP A 200 -11.14 -5.45 13.33
C ASP A 200 -11.08 -4.42 12.18
N ASN A 201 -10.30 -4.70 11.13
CA ASN A 201 -10.08 -3.78 10.00
C ASN A 201 -10.84 -4.17 8.74
N THR A 202 -12.07 -4.66 8.86
CA THR A 202 -12.93 -4.98 7.70
C THR A 202 -14.40 -4.72 7.98
N ASP A 203 -15.12 -4.25 6.94
CA ASP A 203 -16.57 -4.11 6.94
C ASP A 203 -17.27 -5.33 6.27
N ARG A 204 -16.49 -6.38 5.93
CA ARG A 204 -16.98 -7.61 5.32
C ARG A 204 -17.06 -8.75 6.34
N ASP A 205 -17.91 -9.73 6.03
CA ASP A 205 -17.94 -11.00 6.75
C ASP A 205 -16.59 -11.71 6.65
N ILE A 206 -16.14 -12.26 7.78
CA ILE A 206 -14.83 -12.92 7.88
C ILE A 206 -15.01 -14.42 7.78
N GLY A 207 -14.21 -15.06 6.94
CA GLY A 207 -14.13 -16.50 6.80
C GLY A 207 -12.73 -17.03 7.11
N PHE A 208 -12.65 -18.11 7.84
CA PHE A 208 -11.39 -18.78 8.14
C PHE A 208 -11.30 -20.10 7.36
N LEU A 209 -10.16 -20.32 6.69
CA LEU A 209 -9.88 -21.57 5.98
C LEU A 209 -9.06 -22.49 6.90
N LEU A 210 -9.68 -23.58 7.33
CA LEU A 210 -9.04 -24.58 8.17
C LEU A 210 -8.55 -25.77 7.34
N SER A 211 -7.27 -25.81 7.02
CA SER A 211 -6.64 -26.93 6.28
C SER A 211 -6.24 -28.12 7.16
N GLY A 212 -6.28 -27.97 8.49
CA GLY A 212 -5.74 -28.93 9.46
C GLY A 212 -4.22 -28.86 9.66
N GLY A 213 -3.56 -27.89 9.00
CA GLY A 213 -2.15 -27.58 9.24
C GLY A 213 -1.96 -26.74 10.51
N LEU A 214 -0.71 -26.63 10.98
CA LEU A 214 -0.36 -25.88 12.20
C LEU A 214 -0.83 -24.43 12.10
N ASP A 215 -0.48 -23.72 11.03
CA ASP A 215 -0.75 -22.29 10.87
C ASP A 215 -2.25 -21.99 10.87
N SER A 216 -3.03 -22.73 10.05
CA SER A 216 -4.49 -22.56 9.97
C SER A 216 -5.24 -22.98 11.24
N SER A 217 -4.59 -23.74 12.12
CA SER A 217 -5.18 -24.18 13.41
C SER A 217 -4.85 -23.22 14.55
N LEU A 218 -3.90 -22.30 14.37
CA LEU A 218 -3.50 -21.28 15.34
C LEU A 218 -4.29 -19.96 15.16
N ILE A 219 -4.77 -19.71 13.94
CA ILE A 219 -5.65 -18.57 13.61
C ILE A 219 -7.09 -18.86 14.05
#